data_de65083e91400c9441e56feb6dd8da9c
#
_entry.id   de65083e91400c9441e56feb6dd8da9c
#
_cell.length_a   1.000
_cell.length_b   1.000
_cell.length_c   1.000
_cell.angle_alpha   90.00
_cell.angle_beta   90.00
_cell.angle_gamma   90.00
#
_symmetry.space_group_name_H-M   'P 1'
#
loop_
_entity.id
_entity.type
_entity.pdbx_description
1 polymer ?
#
loop_
_entity_poly.entity_id
_entity_poly.type
_entity_poly.pdbx_seq_one_letter_code
_entity_poly.pdbx_strand_id
1 'polypeptide(L)'
;MPFLVLDLEMSGPEPGYNEIIQVGAVLFDDDWVEKGQYLTNVYPENAEAFTASAEKVHNLSLADLDDAPMIYDVLPAMETWICETLNIRVPPNQVDKTPFLRDVVICGQSVMHDINFLKEAYLGEKMKWPFSRTLVDLHTLSYFVFRILRKQGKPTSKGLSLTAIAAHFGFEREDSFHNALEDAILTAQCLKAIFKLGDGFTV
;
A
#
# COMPACT_ATOMS: atom_id res chain seq x y z
N MET A 1 4.66 -13.00 10.90
CA MET A 1 3.56 -12.51 10.04
C MET A 1 4.16 -11.72 8.89
N PRO A 2 3.88 -12.05 7.63
CA PRO A 2 4.36 -11.27 6.51
C PRO A 2 3.65 -9.91 6.44
N PHE A 3 4.33 -8.92 5.85
CA PHE A 3 3.84 -7.55 5.71
C PHE A 3 3.75 -7.18 4.23
N LEU A 4 2.60 -6.69 3.81
CA LEU A 4 2.37 -6.13 2.47
C LEU A 4 2.30 -4.61 2.61
N VAL A 5 3.39 -3.93 2.27
CA VAL A 5 3.38 -2.46 2.19
C VAL A 5 2.75 -2.09 0.86
N LEU A 6 1.59 -1.45 0.94
CA LEU A 6 0.71 -1.16 -0.20
C LEU A 6 0.53 0.35 -0.34
N ASP A 7 0.47 0.79 -1.57
CA ASP A 7 -0.01 2.11 -1.98
C ASP A 7 -0.84 1.95 -3.26
N LEU A 8 -1.88 2.76 -3.42
CA LEU A 8 -2.78 2.72 -4.56
C LEU A 8 -2.89 4.11 -5.19
N GLU A 9 -2.94 4.16 -6.52
CA GLU A 9 -3.44 5.34 -7.21
C GLU A 9 -4.89 5.13 -7.61
N MET A 10 -5.72 6.17 -7.50
CA MET A 10 -7.14 6.11 -7.72
C MET A 10 -7.60 7.15 -8.74
N SER A 11 -8.69 6.87 -9.44
CA SER A 11 -9.31 7.81 -10.38
C SER A 11 -9.94 9.05 -9.71
N GLY A 12 -10.04 9.04 -8.37
CA GLY A 12 -10.59 10.13 -7.56
C GLY A 12 -10.76 9.73 -6.09
N PRO A 13 -11.40 10.56 -5.24
CA PRO A 13 -11.33 10.41 -3.79
C PRO A 13 -12.37 9.48 -3.15
N GLU A 14 -13.42 9.03 -3.88
CA GLU A 14 -14.59 8.36 -3.29
C GLU A 14 -14.62 6.86 -3.62
N PRO A 15 -14.30 5.96 -2.64
CA PRO A 15 -14.42 4.51 -2.83
C PRO A 15 -15.83 4.10 -3.27
N GLY A 16 -15.93 3.19 -4.22
CA GLY A 16 -17.18 2.71 -4.79
C GLY A 16 -17.76 3.57 -5.91
N TYR A 17 -17.27 4.82 -6.07
CA TYR A 17 -17.54 5.66 -7.24
C TYR A 17 -16.29 5.84 -8.08
N ASN A 18 -15.17 6.16 -7.44
CA ASN A 18 -13.87 6.16 -8.07
C ASN A 18 -13.22 4.78 -7.88
N GLU A 19 -12.25 4.45 -8.71
CA GLU A 19 -11.66 3.12 -8.82
C GLU A 19 -10.15 3.15 -8.67
N ILE A 20 -9.58 2.00 -8.34
CA ILE A 20 -8.13 1.79 -8.34
C ILE A 20 -7.65 1.79 -9.79
N ILE A 21 -6.60 2.56 -10.08
CA ILE A 21 -5.96 2.64 -11.40
C ILE A 21 -4.49 2.20 -11.42
N GLN A 22 -3.88 2.09 -10.26
CA GLN A 22 -2.55 1.48 -10.11
C GLN A 22 -2.42 0.83 -8.74
N VAL A 23 -1.78 -0.32 -8.68
CA VAL A 23 -1.45 -1.03 -7.45
C VAL A 23 0.05 -1.17 -7.34
N GLY A 24 0.64 -0.60 -6.29
CA GLY A 24 2.04 -0.76 -5.93
C GLY A 24 2.17 -1.48 -4.58
N ALA A 25 3.03 -2.49 -4.49
CA ALA A 25 3.23 -3.19 -3.24
C ALA A 25 4.64 -3.75 -3.10
N VAL A 26 5.12 -3.81 -1.85
CA VAL A 26 6.35 -4.48 -1.47
C VAL A 26 6.04 -5.49 -0.38
N LEU A 27 6.46 -6.73 -0.58
CA LEU A 27 6.22 -7.83 0.35
C LEU A 27 7.45 -8.11 1.21
N PHE A 28 7.25 -8.19 2.51
CA PHE A 28 8.27 -8.51 3.50
C PHE A 28 7.87 -9.74 4.30
N ASP A 29 8.87 -10.50 4.77
CA ASP A 29 8.65 -11.51 5.80
C ASP A 29 8.54 -10.88 7.20
N ASP A 30 8.43 -11.70 8.25
CA ASP A 30 8.31 -11.26 9.64
C ASP A 30 9.59 -10.63 10.22
N ASP A 31 10.73 -10.81 9.56
CA ASP A 31 12.02 -10.17 9.88
C ASP A 31 12.27 -8.88 9.07
N TRP A 32 11.26 -8.38 8.35
CA TRP A 32 11.38 -7.22 7.45
C TRP A 32 12.43 -7.39 6.36
N VAL A 33 12.62 -8.61 5.87
CA VAL A 33 13.40 -8.91 4.67
C VAL A 33 12.47 -8.85 3.47
N GLU A 34 12.80 -8.00 2.51
CA GLU A 34 12.04 -7.87 1.26
C GLU A 34 12.06 -9.19 0.48
N LYS A 35 10.88 -9.61 0.01
CA LYS A 35 10.67 -10.84 -0.77
C LYS A 35 10.34 -10.55 -2.22
N GLY A 36 9.71 -9.42 -2.51
CA GLY A 36 9.38 -9.05 -3.87
C GLY A 36 8.59 -7.74 -3.93
N GLN A 37 8.47 -7.24 -5.15
CA GLN A 37 7.74 -6.02 -5.49
C GLN A 37 6.66 -6.34 -6.52
N TYR A 38 5.58 -5.59 -6.50
CA TYR A 38 4.45 -5.72 -7.42
C TYR A 38 4.04 -4.33 -7.90
N LEU A 39 3.91 -4.17 -9.20
CA LEU A 39 3.35 -2.96 -9.81
C LEU A 39 2.46 -3.38 -10.97
N THR A 40 1.24 -2.87 -11.00
CA THR A 40 0.36 -3.01 -12.15
C THR A 40 -0.56 -1.80 -12.27
N ASN A 41 -0.79 -1.36 -13.49
CA ASN A 41 -1.90 -0.47 -13.81
C ASN A 41 -3.20 -1.26 -13.81
N VAL A 42 -4.32 -0.56 -13.65
CA VAL A 42 -5.67 -1.12 -13.68
C VAL A 42 -6.53 -0.23 -14.56
N TYR A 43 -7.24 -0.81 -15.52
CA TYR A 43 -8.20 -0.09 -16.33
C TYR A 43 -9.48 0.17 -15.51
N PRO A 44 -9.93 1.43 -15.34
CA PRO A 44 -11.15 1.73 -14.61
C PRO A 44 -12.38 1.44 -15.46
N GLU A 45 -13.39 0.75 -14.89
CA GLU A 45 -14.67 0.51 -15.58
C GLU A 45 -15.51 1.78 -15.70
N ASN A 46 -15.42 2.67 -14.70
CA ASN A 46 -16.11 3.95 -14.67
C ASN A 46 -15.20 5.10 -15.13
N ALA A 47 -14.93 5.18 -16.44
CA ALA A 47 -14.10 6.23 -17.01
C ALA A 47 -14.65 7.65 -16.75
N GLU A 48 -15.98 7.81 -16.55
CA GLU A 48 -16.59 9.11 -16.23
C GLU A 48 -16.23 9.62 -14.82
N ALA A 49 -15.87 8.71 -13.91
CA ALA A 49 -15.43 9.03 -12.56
C ALA A 49 -13.95 9.46 -12.50
N PHE A 50 -13.22 9.40 -13.61
CA PHE A 50 -11.81 9.77 -13.66
C PHE A 50 -11.64 11.29 -13.53
N THR A 51 -11.00 11.75 -12.45
CA THR A 51 -10.90 13.18 -12.13
C THR A 51 -9.59 13.79 -12.61
N ALA A 52 -9.65 14.98 -13.20
CA ALA A 52 -8.45 15.75 -13.58
C ALA A 52 -7.58 16.15 -12.38
N SER A 53 -8.12 16.14 -11.16
CA SER A 53 -7.35 16.37 -9.93
C SER A 53 -6.49 15.17 -9.56
N ALA A 54 -7.00 13.96 -9.71
CA ALA A 54 -6.26 12.73 -9.51
C ALA A 54 -5.15 12.57 -10.55
N GLU A 55 -5.48 12.75 -11.85
CA GLU A 55 -4.49 12.72 -12.94
C GLU A 55 -3.29 13.64 -12.69
N LYS A 56 -3.51 14.84 -12.14
CA LYS A 56 -2.41 15.75 -11.78
C LYS A 56 -1.47 15.23 -10.68
N VAL A 57 -1.95 14.32 -9.85
CA VAL A 57 -1.17 13.74 -8.74
C VAL A 57 -0.28 12.61 -9.25
N HIS A 58 -0.87 11.64 -9.95
CA HIS A 58 -0.16 10.42 -10.40
C HIS A 58 0.29 10.47 -11.86
N ASN A 59 -0.14 11.48 -12.64
CA ASN A 59 0.21 11.68 -14.05
C ASN A 59 -0.12 10.50 -14.98
N LEU A 60 -1.13 9.71 -14.62
CA LEU A 60 -1.67 8.66 -15.48
C LEU A 60 -2.96 9.16 -16.12
N SER A 61 -3.04 9.15 -17.44
CA SER A 61 -4.27 9.41 -18.19
C SER A 61 -5.04 8.13 -18.48
N LEU A 62 -6.30 8.24 -18.87
CA LEU A 62 -7.07 7.07 -19.33
C LEU A 62 -6.39 6.35 -20.51
N ALA A 63 -5.75 7.11 -21.41
CA ALA A 63 -5.03 6.53 -22.55
C ALA A 63 -3.81 5.70 -22.13
N ASP A 64 -3.17 6.03 -21.01
CA ASP A 64 -2.05 5.25 -20.47
C ASP A 64 -2.53 3.92 -19.85
N LEU A 65 -3.83 3.79 -19.61
CA LEU A 65 -4.47 2.63 -18.98
C LEU A 65 -5.18 1.71 -19.99
N ASP A 66 -5.29 2.10 -21.28
CA ASP A 66 -6.09 1.39 -22.30
C ASP A 66 -5.74 -0.11 -22.42
N ASP A 67 -4.47 -0.48 -22.25
CA ASP A 67 -4.00 -1.86 -22.31
C ASP A 67 -3.86 -2.52 -20.91
N ALA A 68 -4.26 -1.82 -19.85
CA ALA A 68 -4.14 -2.34 -18.49
C ALA A 68 -5.20 -3.42 -18.20
N PRO A 69 -4.88 -4.42 -17.35
CA PRO A 69 -5.87 -5.40 -16.91
C PRO A 69 -6.97 -4.76 -16.08
N MET A 70 -8.12 -5.41 -16.05
CA MET A 70 -9.26 -5.03 -15.21
C MET A 70 -9.05 -5.47 -13.76
N ILE A 71 -9.76 -4.84 -12.84
CA ILE A 71 -9.62 -5.15 -11.41
C ILE A 71 -9.91 -6.62 -11.06
N TYR A 72 -10.83 -7.27 -11.78
CA TYR A 72 -11.16 -8.68 -11.60
C TYR A 72 -10.01 -9.64 -11.98
N ASP A 73 -9.06 -9.21 -12.81
CA ASP A 73 -7.84 -9.95 -13.13
C ASP A 73 -6.72 -9.61 -12.12
N VAL A 74 -6.63 -8.34 -11.70
CA VAL A 74 -5.57 -7.83 -10.83
C VAL A 74 -5.65 -8.41 -9.42
N LEU A 75 -6.85 -8.47 -8.82
CA LEU A 75 -7.00 -8.98 -7.45
C LEU A 75 -6.53 -10.45 -7.31
N PRO A 76 -6.99 -11.41 -8.15
CA PRO A 76 -6.51 -12.78 -8.09
C PRO A 76 -5.01 -12.93 -8.44
N ALA A 77 -4.49 -12.07 -9.34
CA ALA A 77 -3.08 -12.07 -9.71
C ALA A 77 -2.21 -11.61 -8.53
N MET A 78 -2.59 -10.53 -7.84
CA MET A 78 -1.91 -10.04 -6.64
C MET A 78 -1.91 -11.10 -5.53
N GLU A 79 -3.05 -11.74 -5.25
CA GLU A 79 -3.13 -12.83 -4.27
C GLU A 79 -2.21 -14.00 -4.65
N THR A 80 -2.15 -14.34 -5.92
CA THR A 80 -1.27 -15.41 -6.44
C THR A 80 0.19 -15.03 -6.27
N TRP A 81 0.56 -13.80 -6.67
CA TRP A 81 1.91 -13.28 -6.49
C TRP A 81 2.36 -13.31 -5.02
N ILE A 82 1.50 -12.92 -4.07
CA ILE A 82 1.82 -12.98 -2.63
C ILE A 82 2.09 -14.42 -2.21
N CYS A 83 1.21 -15.37 -2.60
CA CYS A 83 1.38 -16.77 -2.23
C CYS A 83 2.68 -17.36 -2.81
N GLU A 84 2.98 -17.09 -4.08
CA GLU A 84 4.19 -17.58 -4.76
C GLU A 84 5.45 -16.98 -4.13
N THR A 85 5.47 -15.69 -3.88
CA THR A 85 6.59 -14.96 -3.29
C THR A 85 6.90 -15.44 -1.86
N LEU A 86 5.87 -15.80 -1.10
CA LEU A 86 6.01 -16.36 0.26
C LEU A 86 6.20 -17.87 0.25
N ASN A 87 6.27 -18.53 -0.91
CA ASN A 87 6.34 -19.98 -1.06
C ASN A 87 5.18 -20.71 -0.36
N ILE A 88 3.99 -20.09 -0.32
CA ILE A 88 2.77 -20.69 0.22
C ILE A 88 2.21 -21.66 -0.80
N ARG A 89 2.10 -22.93 -0.43
CA ARG A 89 1.54 -23.95 -1.31
C ARG A 89 0.02 -23.88 -1.32
N VAL A 90 -0.55 -23.35 -2.39
CA VAL A 90 -2.01 -23.32 -2.64
C VAL A 90 -2.39 -24.52 -3.52
N PRO A 91 -3.45 -25.30 -3.18
CA PRO A 91 -3.93 -26.38 -4.04
C PRO A 91 -4.36 -25.89 -5.43
N PRO A 92 -4.13 -26.64 -6.54
CA PRO A 92 -4.36 -26.17 -7.91
C PRO A 92 -5.77 -25.66 -8.22
N ASN A 93 -6.78 -26.15 -7.51
CA ASN A 93 -8.19 -25.79 -7.73
C ASN A 93 -8.74 -24.83 -6.66
N GLN A 94 -7.87 -24.25 -5.83
CA GLN A 94 -8.26 -23.35 -4.76
C GLN A 94 -8.35 -21.91 -5.27
N VAL A 95 -9.56 -21.43 -5.52
CA VAL A 95 -9.83 -20.05 -5.98
C VAL A 95 -9.75 -19.08 -4.80
N ASP A 96 -10.44 -19.38 -3.71
CA ASP A 96 -10.44 -18.57 -2.47
C ASP A 96 -9.11 -18.73 -1.71
N LYS A 97 -8.26 -17.70 -1.73
CA LYS A 97 -6.96 -17.70 -1.06
C LYS A 97 -6.99 -17.14 0.38
N THR A 98 -8.18 -16.75 0.87
CA THR A 98 -8.35 -16.22 2.24
C THR A 98 -7.69 -17.09 3.32
N PRO A 99 -7.77 -18.45 3.30
CA PRO A 99 -7.13 -19.27 4.32
C PRO A 99 -5.61 -19.16 4.39
N PHE A 100 -4.98 -18.72 3.28
CA PHE A 100 -3.52 -18.64 3.11
C PHE A 100 -2.98 -17.24 3.35
N LEU A 101 -3.80 -16.21 3.17
CA LEU A 101 -3.41 -14.81 3.23
C LEU A 101 -3.88 -14.08 4.50
N ARG A 102 -4.70 -14.72 5.34
CA ARG A 102 -5.29 -14.12 6.55
C ARG A 102 -4.29 -13.57 7.57
N ASP A 103 -3.04 -14.00 7.50
CA ASP A 103 -1.96 -13.57 8.38
C ASP A 103 -1.05 -12.51 7.74
N VAL A 104 -1.32 -12.11 6.47
CA VAL A 104 -0.63 -11.02 5.78
C VAL A 104 -1.18 -9.70 6.30
N VAL A 105 -0.30 -8.88 6.88
CA VAL A 105 -0.62 -7.57 7.45
C VAL A 105 -0.42 -6.49 6.40
N ILE A 106 -1.47 -5.72 6.11
CA ILE A 106 -1.34 -4.56 5.22
C ILE A 106 -0.72 -3.39 5.99
N CYS A 107 0.26 -2.76 5.36
CA CYS A 107 0.93 -1.57 5.84
C CYS A 107 0.82 -0.47 4.78
N GLY A 108 0.81 0.80 5.17
CA GLY A 108 0.77 1.91 4.21
C GLY A 108 0.83 3.27 4.91
N GLN A 109 0.80 4.33 4.11
CA GLN A 109 0.71 5.71 4.58
C GLN A 109 -0.75 6.15 4.59
N SER A 110 -1.34 6.43 5.76
CA SER A 110 -2.78 6.69 5.90
C SER A 110 -3.61 5.56 5.30
N VAL A 111 -3.17 4.35 5.50
CA VAL A 111 -3.53 3.10 4.81
C VAL A 111 -5.03 2.78 4.79
N MET A 112 -5.83 3.40 5.67
CA MET A 112 -7.28 3.20 5.66
C MET A 112 -7.95 3.70 4.39
N HIS A 113 -7.34 4.69 3.70
CA HIS A 113 -7.84 5.16 2.43
C HIS A 113 -7.72 4.06 1.37
N ASP A 114 -6.54 3.49 1.22
CA ASP A 114 -6.26 2.38 0.29
C ASP A 114 -7.12 1.15 0.60
N ILE A 115 -7.23 0.80 1.89
CA ILE A 115 -8.05 -0.33 2.33
C ILE A 115 -9.52 -0.15 1.97
N ASN A 116 -10.06 1.06 2.03
CA ASN A 116 -11.45 1.30 1.65
C ASN A 116 -11.65 1.05 0.15
N PHE A 117 -10.76 1.56 -0.71
CA PHE A 117 -10.80 1.26 -2.15
C PHE A 117 -10.65 -0.23 -2.44
N LEU A 118 -9.69 -0.87 -1.79
CA LEU A 118 -9.45 -2.29 -1.99
C LEU A 118 -10.65 -3.14 -1.53
N LYS A 119 -11.29 -2.79 -0.41
CA LYS A 119 -12.51 -3.48 0.05
C LYS A 119 -13.68 -3.31 -0.90
N GLU A 120 -13.88 -2.12 -1.46
CA GLU A 120 -14.91 -1.90 -2.48
C GLU A 120 -14.62 -2.74 -3.73
N ALA A 121 -13.35 -2.81 -4.18
CA ALA A 121 -12.96 -3.66 -5.29
C ALA A 121 -13.25 -5.15 -5.00
N TYR A 122 -12.84 -5.67 -3.85
CA TYR A 122 -13.16 -7.06 -3.44
C TYR A 122 -14.66 -7.32 -3.34
N LEU A 123 -15.43 -6.35 -2.86
CA LEU A 123 -16.89 -6.45 -2.75
C LEU A 123 -17.55 -6.48 -4.14
N GLY A 124 -17.14 -5.59 -5.05
CA GLY A 124 -17.60 -5.53 -6.44
C GLY A 124 -17.42 -6.87 -7.16
N GLU A 125 -16.25 -7.46 -6.99
CA GLU A 125 -15.90 -8.76 -7.58
C GLU A 125 -16.46 -9.96 -6.80
N LYS A 126 -17.23 -9.75 -5.74
CA LYS A 126 -17.80 -10.80 -4.88
C LYS A 126 -16.73 -11.73 -4.28
N MET A 127 -15.52 -11.19 -4.13
CA MET A 127 -14.41 -11.87 -3.49
C MET A 127 -14.42 -11.62 -1.98
N LYS A 128 -13.89 -12.57 -1.21
CA LYS A 128 -13.72 -12.38 0.24
C LYS A 128 -12.46 -11.57 0.50
N TRP A 129 -12.51 -10.73 1.54
CA TRP A 129 -11.32 -10.06 2.06
C TRP A 129 -10.30 -11.08 2.57
N PRO A 130 -9.10 -11.18 1.97
CA PRO A 130 -8.16 -12.26 2.29
C PRO A 130 -7.19 -11.92 3.41
N PHE A 131 -6.97 -10.63 3.70
CA PHE A 131 -5.86 -10.16 4.54
C PHE A 131 -6.21 -10.09 6.03
N SER A 132 -5.19 -9.92 6.86
CA SER A 132 -5.32 -9.68 8.29
C SER A 132 -6.24 -8.48 8.59
N ARG A 133 -6.82 -8.49 9.79
CA ARG A 133 -7.53 -7.32 10.34
C ARG A 133 -6.57 -6.34 11.03
N THR A 134 -5.36 -6.81 11.35
CA THR A 134 -4.29 -5.96 11.87
C THR A 134 -3.73 -5.12 10.73
N LEU A 135 -3.49 -3.85 11.00
CA LEU A 135 -2.93 -2.90 10.05
C LEU A 135 -1.73 -2.20 10.67
N VAL A 136 -0.78 -1.81 9.85
CA VAL A 136 0.35 -0.95 10.26
C VAL A 136 0.29 0.34 9.45
N ASP A 137 -0.08 1.43 10.12
CA ASP A 137 -0.22 2.75 9.49
C ASP A 137 0.96 3.66 9.84
N LEU A 138 1.73 4.03 8.82
CA LEU A 138 2.91 4.89 8.95
C LEU A 138 2.54 6.26 9.55
N HIS A 139 1.40 6.85 9.15
CA HIS A 139 0.95 8.14 9.67
C HIS A 139 0.79 8.08 11.19
N THR A 140 0.05 7.10 11.68
CA THR A 140 -0.23 6.91 13.11
C THR A 140 1.02 6.62 13.91
N LEU A 141 1.89 5.75 13.41
CA LEU A 141 3.17 5.44 14.06
C LEU A 141 4.09 6.66 14.10
N SER A 142 4.17 7.42 13.01
CA SER A 142 4.98 8.65 12.95
C SER A 142 4.47 9.72 13.91
N TYR A 143 3.14 9.89 14.02
CA TYR A 143 2.55 10.79 15.01
C TYR A 143 3.02 10.44 16.42
N PHE A 144 2.95 9.16 16.79
CA PHE A 144 3.36 8.69 18.11
C PHE A 144 4.85 8.88 18.35
N VAL A 145 5.70 8.44 17.42
CA VAL A 145 7.17 8.54 17.52
C VAL A 145 7.61 9.99 17.57
N PHE A 146 7.09 10.86 16.70
CA PHE A 146 7.46 12.28 16.70
C PHE A 146 7.00 13.01 17.99
N ARG A 147 5.89 12.58 18.60
CA ARG A 147 5.50 13.08 19.91
C ARG A 147 6.53 12.73 21.00
N ILE A 148 7.06 11.51 20.99
CA ILE A 148 8.11 11.07 21.93
C ILE A 148 9.39 11.86 21.69
N LEU A 149 9.86 11.94 20.45
CA LEU A 149 11.09 12.65 20.08
C LEU A 149 11.03 14.13 20.49
N ARG A 150 9.90 14.81 20.24
CA ARG A 150 9.70 16.21 20.69
C ARG A 150 9.80 16.38 22.19
N LYS A 151 9.23 15.45 22.98
CA LYS A 151 9.37 15.48 24.45
C LYS A 151 10.82 15.28 24.91
N GLN A 152 11.65 14.61 24.11
CA GLN A 152 13.08 14.45 24.35
C GLN A 152 13.92 15.62 23.82
N GLY A 153 13.30 16.68 23.29
CA GLY A 153 13.99 17.83 22.70
C GLY A 153 14.66 17.53 21.34
N LYS A 154 14.30 16.39 20.70
CA LYS A 154 14.84 16.02 19.40
C LYS A 154 14.03 16.67 18.26
N PRO A 155 14.67 17.03 17.12
CA PRO A 155 13.97 17.57 15.98
C PRO A 155 13.03 16.53 15.36
N THR A 156 11.90 16.98 14.84
CA THR A 156 10.94 16.14 14.12
C THR A 156 10.39 16.88 12.91
N SER A 157 9.83 16.16 11.96
CA SER A 157 9.03 16.77 10.90
C SER A 157 7.85 17.57 11.50
N LYS A 158 7.46 18.65 10.81
CA LYS A 158 6.26 19.45 11.13
C LYS A 158 4.98 18.80 10.59
N GLY A 159 5.09 18.05 9.49
CA GLY A 159 3.99 17.36 8.84
C GLY A 159 4.08 15.84 8.97
N LEU A 160 3.00 15.17 8.58
CA LEU A 160 2.89 13.70 8.58
C LEU A 160 2.54 13.15 7.18
N SER A 161 2.75 13.95 6.12
CA SER A 161 2.72 13.40 4.75
C SER A 161 3.90 12.45 4.54
N LEU A 162 3.79 11.52 3.60
CA LEU A 162 4.87 10.59 3.27
C LEU A 162 6.19 11.33 3.02
N THR A 163 6.17 12.35 2.16
CA THR A 163 7.35 13.19 1.88
C THR A 163 7.95 13.83 3.14
N ALA A 164 7.10 14.32 4.05
CA ALA A 164 7.57 14.97 5.27
C ALA A 164 8.19 13.97 6.27
N ILE A 165 7.62 12.76 6.36
CA ILE A 165 8.15 11.66 7.19
C ILE A 165 9.47 11.15 6.59
N ALA A 166 9.49 10.89 5.29
CA ALA A 166 10.66 10.42 4.57
C ALA A 166 11.85 11.39 4.73
N ALA A 167 11.64 12.68 4.50
CA ALA A 167 12.65 13.71 4.68
C ALA A 167 13.21 13.74 6.12
N HIS A 168 12.37 13.48 7.15
CA HIS A 168 12.84 13.39 8.54
C HIS A 168 13.83 12.23 8.74
N PHE A 169 13.63 11.10 8.05
CA PHE A 169 14.51 9.94 8.11
C PHE A 169 15.66 9.99 7.10
N GLY A 170 15.74 11.04 6.27
CA GLY A 170 16.78 11.21 5.25
C GLY A 170 16.51 10.42 3.97
N PHE A 171 15.25 10.08 3.71
CA PHE A 171 14.80 9.47 2.45
C PHE A 171 14.17 10.53 1.55
N GLU A 172 14.33 10.37 0.25
CA GLU A 172 13.76 11.25 -0.77
C GLU A 172 13.01 10.42 -1.81
N ARG A 173 11.96 10.98 -2.38
CA ARG A 173 11.26 10.41 -3.52
C ARG A 173 12.12 10.65 -4.77
N GLU A 174 12.23 9.65 -5.64
CA GLU A 174 13.02 9.77 -6.87
C GLU A 174 12.30 10.59 -7.93
N ASP A 175 10.98 10.39 -8.08
CA ASP A 175 10.17 11.08 -9.08
C ASP A 175 9.33 12.24 -8.53
N SER A 176 8.95 13.15 -9.43
CA SER A 176 8.09 14.31 -9.12
C SER A 176 6.59 13.96 -9.08
N PHE A 177 6.18 12.87 -9.72
CA PHE A 177 4.82 12.36 -9.72
C PHE A 177 4.66 11.18 -8.76
N HIS A 178 3.43 10.95 -8.32
CA HIS A 178 3.12 9.80 -7.50
C HIS A 178 3.12 8.52 -8.33
N ASN A 179 3.82 7.51 -7.85
CA ASN A 179 3.82 6.15 -8.40
C ASN A 179 3.61 5.19 -7.24
N ALA A 180 2.59 4.35 -7.33
CA ALA A 180 2.19 3.49 -6.23
C ALA A 180 3.33 2.59 -5.69
N LEU A 181 4.20 2.06 -6.56
CA LEU A 181 5.32 1.23 -6.09
C LEU A 181 6.40 2.06 -5.38
N GLU A 182 6.74 3.23 -5.90
CA GLU A 182 7.73 4.12 -5.25
C GLU A 182 7.24 4.59 -3.89
N ASP A 183 5.95 4.94 -3.77
CA ASP A 183 5.36 5.35 -2.51
C ASP A 183 5.27 4.18 -1.51
N ALA A 184 5.00 2.96 -1.97
CA ALA A 184 5.08 1.76 -1.15
C ALA A 184 6.53 1.48 -0.67
N ILE A 185 7.54 1.62 -1.53
CA ILE A 185 8.96 1.48 -1.18
C ILE A 185 9.35 2.53 -0.14
N LEU A 186 9.04 3.79 -0.37
CA LEU A 186 9.35 4.90 0.54
C LEU A 186 8.66 4.72 1.89
N THR A 187 7.40 4.27 1.88
CA THR A 187 6.64 3.90 3.08
C THR A 187 7.34 2.77 3.85
N ALA A 188 7.78 1.73 3.16
CA ALA A 188 8.51 0.61 3.78
C ALA A 188 9.82 1.05 4.42
N GLN A 189 10.58 1.93 3.77
CA GLN A 189 11.82 2.50 4.32
C GLN A 189 11.54 3.29 5.61
N CYS A 190 10.49 4.12 5.63
CA CYS A 190 10.08 4.87 6.80
C CYS A 190 9.62 3.97 7.95
N LEU A 191 8.81 2.93 7.67
CA LEU A 191 8.38 1.95 8.66
C LEU A 191 9.57 1.21 9.27
N LYS A 192 10.54 0.78 8.44
CA LYS A 192 11.77 0.13 8.90
C LYS A 192 12.57 1.04 9.83
N ALA A 193 12.67 2.34 9.52
CA ALA A 193 13.32 3.32 10.38
C ALA A 193 12.59 3.50 11.72
N ILE A 194 11.26 3.52 11.72
CA ILE A 194 10.43 3.61 12.93
C ILE A 194 10.61 2.35 13.80
N PHE A 195 10.57 1.16 13.23
CA PHE A 195 10.76 -0.09 13.98
C PHE A 195 12.15 -0.15 14.63
N LYS A 196 13.20 0.25 13.89
CA LYS A 196 14.54 0.36 14.45
C LYS A 196 14.64 1.33 15.63
N LEU A 197 13.85 2.41 15.64
CA LEU A 197 13.74 3.27 16.83
C LEU A 197 13.02 2.55 17.97
N GLY A 198 12.01 1.74 17.65
CA GLY A 198 11.27 0.94 18.62
C GLY A 198 12.13 -0.09 19.36
N ASP A 199 13.12 -0.68 18.70
CA ASP A 199 14.07 -1.64 19.30
C ASP A 199 14.88 -1.01 20.45
N GLY A 200 15.01 0.31 20.48
CA GLY A 200 15.68 1.06 21.55
C GLY A 200 14.77 1.41 22.74
N PHE A 201 13.48 1.11 22.71
CA PHE A 201 12.58 1.33 23.84
C PHE A 201 12.74 0.21 24.87
N THR A 202 13.38 0.54 26.00
CA THR A 202 13.38 -0.34 27.18
C THR A 202 12.19 0.02 28.08
N VAL A 203 11.43 -1.01 28.47
CA VAL A 203 10.33 -0.90 29.45
C VAL A 203 10.89 -0.94 30.87
#